data_bf30a2aa823730738f00eebf5e412624
#
_entry.id   bf30a2aa823730738f00eebf5e412624
#
_cell.length_a   1.000
_cell.length_b   1.000
_cell.length_c   1.000
_cell.angle_alpha   90.00
_cell.angle_beta   90.00
_cell.angle_gamma   90.00
#
_symmetry.space_group_name_H-M   'P 1'
#
loop_
_entity.id
_entity.type
_entity.pdbx_description
1 polymer ?
#
loop_
_entity_poly.entity_id
_entity_poly.type
_entity_poly.pdbx_seq_one_letter_code
_entity_poly.pdbx_strand_id
1 'polypeptide(L)'
;ALPIFAGLRAHEDGHEFIIGKAEGTENFFDCAGIESPGLSSAPAIGRMISEIVAEELKLEKNAAFIPTRKGITELKKLSMDEQNALIRQNSAYGRIVCRCESITEGEIVDAIRRPVGAKSLDGVKRRVRAGMGRCQAGFCSPRVMEILARELHVDQSEITKCGGQS
;
A
#
# COMPACT_ATOMS: atom_id res chain seq x y z
N ALA A 1 -7.73 -17.29 23.71
CA ALA A 1 -8.88 -16.54 23.14
C ALA A 1 -8.68 -16.29 21.66
N LEU A 2 -9.68 -16.55 20.86
CA LEU A 2 -9.66 -16.18 19.44
C LEU A 2 -10.03 -14.69 19.33
N PRO A 3 -9.38 -13.93 18.44
CA PRO A 3 -9.78 -12.55 18.19
C PRO A 3 -11.20 -12.53 17.60
N ILE A 4 -12.06 -11.72 18.18
CA ILE A 4 -13.43 -11.49 17.69
C ILE A 4 -13.47 -10.05 17.17
N PHE A 5 -13.92 -9.89 15.93
CA PHE A 5 -14.13 -8.58 15.34
C PHE A 5 -15.41 -8.57 14.52
N ALA A 6 -15.98 -7.39 14.35
CA ALA A 6 -17.12 -7.14 13.48
C ALA A 6 -16.77 -6.02 12.52
N GLY A 7 -17.42 -6.00 11.37
CA GLY A 7 -17.22 -4.98 10.35
C GLY A 7 -18.42 -4.90 9.42
N LEU A 8 -18.46 -3.81 8.65
CA LEU A 8 -19.44 -3.63 7.58
C LEU A 8 -18.94 -4.33 6.32
N ARG A 9 -19.84 -4.97 5.62
CA ARG A 9 -19.61 -5.63 4.33
C ARG A 9 -20.56 -5.08 3.30
N ALA A 10 -20.07 -4.82 2.10
CA ALA A 10 -20.93 -4.49 0.99
C ALA A 10 -21.86 -5.69 0.72
N HIS A 11 -23.13 -5.41 0.49
CA HIS A 11 -24.16 -6.40 0.18
C HIS A 11 -25.15 -5.84 -0.82
N GLU A 12 -25.64 -6.70 -1.68
CA GLU A 12 -26.73 -6.44 -2.61
C GLU A 12 -27.72 -7.60 -2.50
N ASP A 13 -29.01 -7.30 -2.46
CA ASP A 13 -30.06 -8.28 -2.14
C ASP A 13 -30.16 -9.44 -3.16
N GLY A 14 -29.79 -9.20 -4.41
CA GLY A 14 -29.71 -10.21 -5.46
C GLY A 14 -28.45 -11.08 -5.41
N HIS A 15 -27.49 -10.77 -4.54
CA HIS A 15 -26.18 -11.42 -4.44
C HIS A 15 -25.34 -11.35 -5.73
N GLU A 16 -25.57 -10.33 -6.55
CA GLU A 16 -24.86 -10.11 -7.81
C GLU A 16 -23.90 -8.94 -7.70
N PHE A 17 -22.79 -9.00 -8.45
CA PHE A 17 -21.89 -7.87 -8.59
C PHE A 17 -22.46 -6.89 -9.60
N ILE A 18 -22.73 -5.66 -9.18
CA ILE A 18 -23.19 -4.58 -10.05
C ILE A 18 -21.96 -3.91 -10.64
N ILE A 19 -21.67 -4.21 -11.91
CA ILE A 19 -20.47 -3.68 -12.58
C ILE A 19 -20.88 -3.14 -13.95
N GLY A 20 -20.73 -1.84 -14.17
CA GLY A 20 -21.04 -1.22 -15.45
C GLY A 20 -21.57 0.19 -15.35
N LYS A 21 -22.12 0.69 -16.45
CA LYS A 21 -22.78 1.99 -16.51
C LYS A 21 -24.11 1.92 -15.76
N ALA A 22 -24.33 2.87 -14.86
CA ALA A 22 -25.58 2.97 -14.12
C ALA A 22 -26.74 3.39 -15.05
N GLU A 23 -27.86 2.70 -14.95
CA GLU A 23 -29.03 2.96 -15.78
C GLU A 23 -29.58 4.39 -15.57
N GLY A 24 -29.98 5.04 -16.64
CA GLY A 24 -30.52 6.41 -16.61
C GLY A 24 -29.49 7.51 -16.30
N THR A 25 -28.20 7.19 -16.32
CA THR A 25 -27.14 8.18 -16.09
C THR A 25 -26.18 8.36 -17.26
N GLU A 26 -25.54 9.50 -17.34
CA GLU A 26 -24.40 9.74 -18.23
C GLU A 26 -23.11 9.71 -17.42
N ASN A 27 -22.08 9.02 -17.93
CA ASN A 27 -20.73 8.99 -17.33
C ASN A 27 -20.66 8.54 -15.86
N PHE A 28 -21.64 7.78 -15.39
CA PHE A 28 -21.62 7.17 -14.06
C PHE A 28 -21.50 5.65 -14.20
N PHE A 29 -20.47 5.09 -13.56
CA PHE A 29 -20.17 3.66 -13.64
C PHE A 29 -20.11 3.07 -12.24
N ASP A 30 -20.82 1.98 -12.02
CA ASP A 30 -20.88 1.30 -10.75
C ASP A 30 -19.87 0.15 -10.65
N CYS A 31 -19.31 0.00 -9.45
CA CYS A 31 -18.68 -1.22 -8.96
C CYS A 31 -19.21 -1.46 -7.55
N ALA A 32 -20.45 -1.93 -7.45
CA ALA A 32 -21.20 -2.04 -6.20
C ALA A 32 -21.57 -3.49 -5.89
N GLY A 33 -22.02 -3.76 -4.66
CA GLY A 33 -22.41 -5.09 -4.22
C GLY A 33 -21.29 -6.13 -4.26
N ILE A 34 -20.04 -5.71 -4.33
CA ILE A 34 -18.89 -6.62 -4.48
C ILE A 34 -18.56 -7.26 -3.14
N GLU A 35 -19.15 -8.39 -2.90
CA GLU A 35 -18.92 -9.25 -1.74
C GLU A 35 -17.70 -10.18 -1.94
N SER A 36 -17.68 -11.28 -1.21
CA SER A 36 -16.72 -12.36 -1.47
C SER A 36 -17.09 -13.10 -2.78
N PRO A 37 -16.14 -13.37 -3.67
CA PRO A 37 -14.67 -13.21 -3.55
C PRO A 37 -14.11 -11.92 -4.18
N GLY A 38 -14.69 -10.77 -3.91
CA GLY A 38 -14.36 -9.47 -4.53
C GLY A 38 -12.86 -9.13 -4.56
N LEU A 39 -12.13 -9.40 -3.48
CA LEU A 39 -10.70 -9.14 -3.45
C LEU A 39 -9.92 -9.96 -4.50
N SER A 40 -10.27 -11.23 -4.65
CA SER A 40 -9.66 -12.11 -5.69
C SER A 40 -10.11 -11.73 -7.09
N SER A 41 -11.33 -11.22 -7.24
CA SER A 41 -11.91 -10.81 -8.51
C SER A 41 -11.49 -9.39 -8.94
N ALA A 42 -10.97 -8.58 -8.03
CA ALA A 42 -10.65 -7.17 -8.27
C ALA A 42 -9.81 -6.90 -9.54
N PRO A 43 -8.79 -7.71 -9.88
CA PRO A 43 -8.04 -7.49 -11.11
C PRO A 43 -8.89 -7.68 -12.39
N ALA A 44 -9.80 -8.66 -12.38
CA ALA A 44 -10.71 -8.92 -13.50
C ALA A 44 -11.78 -7.82 -13.61
N ILE A 45 -12.36 -7.43 -12.48
CA ILE A 45 -13.32 -6.33 -12.39
C ILE A 45 -12.67 -5.02 -12.87
N GLY A 46 -11.46 -4.71 -12.43
CA GLY A 46 -10.72 -3.53 -12.86
C GLY A 46 -10.47 -3.49 -14.37
N ARG A 47 -10.17 -4.63 -14.99
CA ARG A 47 -10.06 -4.74 -16.45
C ARG A 47 -11.40 -4.48 -17.12
N MET A 48 -12.44 -5.19 -16.71
CA MET A 48 -13.79 -5.08 -17.26
C MET A 48 -14.30 -3.63 -17.23
N ILE A 49 -14.23 -2.98 -16.06
CA ILE A 49 -14.72 -1.61 -15.94
C ILE A 49 -13.86 -0.62 -16.75
N SER A 50 -12.57 -0.82 -16.85
CA SER A 50 -11.70 0.03 -17.66
C SER A 50 -12.03 -0.07 -19.16
N GLU A 51 -12.40 -1.25 -19.64
CA GLU A 51 -12.83 -1.48 -21.02
C GLU A 51 -14.18 -0.79 -21.28
N ILE A 52 -15.16 -0.95 -20.37
CA ILE A 52 -16.48 -0.30 -20.46
C ILE A 52 -16.33 1.23 -20.49
N VAL A 53 -15.54 1.80 -19.59
CA VAL A 53 -15.30 3.25 -19.51
C VAL A 53 -14.58 3.75 -20.77
N ALA A 54 -13.58 3.01 -21.25
CA ALA A 54 -12.83 3.41 -22.44
C ALA A 54 -13.70 3.39 -23.70
N GLU A 55 -14.58 2.41 -23.84
CA GLU A 55 -15.51 2.31 -24.96
C GLU A 55 -16.57 3.43 -24.92
N GLU A 56 -17.20 3.63 -23.78
CA GLU A 56 -18.25 4.64 -23.60
C GLU A 56 -17.73 6.07 -23.81
N LEU A 57 -16.57 6.38 -23.27
CA LEU A 57 -15.95 7.69 -23.37
C LEU A 57 -15.03 7.84 -24.60
N LYS A 58 -14.93 6.81 -25.46
CA LYS A 58 -14.07 6.79 -26.66
C LYS A 58 -12.62 7.19 -26.36
N LEU A 59 -12.08 6.65 -25.27
CA LEU A 59 -10.74 6.98 -24.80
C LEU A 59 -9.67 6.29 -25.67
N GLU A 60 -8.62 7.03 -26.00
CA GLU A 60 -7.43 6.47 -26.64
C GLU A 60 -6.50 5.84 -25.61
N LYS A 61 -5.75 4.83 -26.04
CA LYS A 61 -4.72 4.20 -25.21
C LYS A 61 -3.59 5.18 -24.92
N ASN A 62 -3.25 5.34 -23.64
CA ASN A 62 -2.08 6.13 -23.25
C ASN A 62 -0.79 5.35 -23.59
N ALA A 63 -0.08 5.77 -24.63
CA ALA A 63 1.18 5.15 -25.04
C ALA A 63 2.30 5.25 -23.98
N ALA A 64 2.20 6.22 -23.05
CA ALA A 64 3.13 6.40 -21.94
C ALA A 64 2.70 5.65 -20.65
N PHE A 65 1.66 4.80 -20.73
CA PHE A 65 1.20 4.04 -19.57
C PHE A 65 2.27 3.02 -19.13
N ILE A 66 2.61 3.08 -17.83
CA ILE A 66 3.55 2.16 -17.20
C ILE A 66 2.77 1.05 -16.52
N PRO A 67 2.66 -0.15 -17.09
CA PRO A 67 1.80 -1.24 -16.58
C PRO A 67 2.40 -1.95 -15.36
N THR A 68 3.67 -1.72 -15.06
CA THR A 68 4.39 -2.41 -13.98
C THR A 68 4.96 -1.43 -12.98
N ARG A 69 5.09 -1.88 -11.74
CA ARG A 69 5.73 -1.13 -10.66
C ARG A 69 6.80 -1.98 -9.98
N LYS A 70 8.00 -1.43 -9.82
CA LYS A 70 9.06 -2.08 -9.05
C LYS A 70 8.63 -2.24 -7.60
N GLY A 71 8.77 -3.45 -7.04
CA GLY A 71 8.55 -3.72 -5.63
C GLY A 71 9.56 -3.00 -4.73
N ILE A 72 9.29 -2.97 -3.42
CA ILE A 72 10.29 -2.54 -2.44
C ILE A 72 11.37 -3.62 -2.38
N THR A 73 12.63 -3.20 -2.47
CA THR A 73 13.75 -4.14 -2.37
C THR A 73 13.90 -4.59 -0.92
N GLU A 74 13.67 -5.88 -0.66
CA GLU A 74 13.85 -6.48 0.66
C GLU A 74 15.32 -6.91 0.82
N LEU A 75 16.11 -6.15 1.58
CA LEU A 75 17.54 -6.42 1.74
C LEU A 75 17.83 -7.85 2.18
N LYS A 76 17.05 -8.39 3.11
CA LYS A 76 17.23 -9.73 3.67
C LYS A 76 17.06 -10.88 2.66
N LYS A 77 16.47 -10.61 1.48
CA LYS A 77 16.30 -11.61 0.39
C LYS A 77 17.45 -11.60 -0.61
N LEU A 78 18.34 -10.63 -0.53
CA LEU A 78 19.48 -10.50 -1.41
C LEU A 78 20.66 -11.32 -0.92
N SER A 79 21.53 -11.76 -1.83
CA SER A 79 22.85 -12.32 -1.50
C SER A 79 23.73 -11.27 -0.82
N MET A 80 24.79 -11.70 -0.13
CA MET A 80 25.73 -10.80 0.56
C MET A 80 26.37 -9.77 -0.38
N ASP A 81 26.71 -10.18 -1.59
CA ASP A 81 27.31 -9.29 -2.60
C ASP A 81 26.34 -8.23 -3.08
N GLU A 82 25.09 -8.63 -3.33
CA GLU A 82 23.99 -7.71 -3.70
C GLU A 82 23.67 -6.74 -2.56
N GLN A 83 23.61 -7.21 -1.31
CA GLN A 83 23.43 -6.36 -0.13
C GLN A 83 24.53 -5.32 -0.05
N ASN A 84 25.80 -5.72 -0.16
CA ASN A 84 26.95 -4.84 -0.13
C ASN A 84 26.92 -3.83 -1.30
N ALA A 85 26.53 -4.27 -2.49
CA ALA A 85 26.39 -3.39 -3.64
C ALA A 85 25.30 -2.34 -3.43
N LEU A 86 24.13 -2.76 -2.90
CA LEU A 86 23.03 -1.86 -2.60
C LEU A 86 23.39 -0.85 -1.49
N ILE A 87 24.07 -1.29 -0.43
CA ILE A 87 24.54 -0.43 0.66
C ILE A 87 25.54 0.62 0.15
N ARG A 88 26.44 0.25 -0.77
CA ARG A 88 27.37 1.22 -1.40
C ARG A 88 26.63 2.27 -2.22
N GLN A 89 25.54 1.90 -2.88
CA GLN A 89 24.69 2.83 -3.66
C GLN A 89 23.84 3.74 -2.74
N ASN A 90 23.32 3.17 -1.67
CA ASN A 90 22.48 3.88 -0.72
C ASN A 90 22.72 3.35 0.70
N SER A 91 23.50 4.11 1.48
CA SER A 91 23.89 3.74 2.85
C SER A 91 22.73 3.54 3.82
N ALA A 92 21.53 4.04 3.50
CA ALA A 92 20.33 3.82 4.30
C ALA A 92 19.94 2.34 4.39
N TYR A 93 20.27 1.52 3.38
CA TYR A 93 20.09 0.08 3.43
C TYR A 93 21.03 -0.64 4.41
N GLY A 94 22.12 0.00 4.82
CA GLY A 94 23.02 -0.52 5.88
C GLY A 94 22.55 -0.26 7.31
N ARG A 95 21.47 0.50 7.52
CA ARG A 95 20.97 0.88 8.85
C ARG A 95 19.69 0.12 9.19
N ILE A 96 19.78 -0.90 10.04
CA ILE A 96 18.61 -1.66 10.50
C ILE A 96 17.84 -0.82 11.53
N VAL A 97 16.57 -0.56 11.25
CA VAL A 97 15.61 0.15 12.11
C VAL A 97 14.75 -0.83 12.90
N CYS A 98 14.12 -1.79 12.23
CA CYS A 98 13.33 -2.82 12.89
C CYS A 98 14.12 -4.12 12.97
N ARG A 99 14.67 -4.42 14.16
CA ARG A 99 15.50 -5.64 14.37
C ARG A 99 14.70 -6.93 14.30
N CYS A 100 13.44 -6.91 14.77
CA CYS A 100 12.59 -8.11 14.78
C CYS A 100 12.27 -8.62 13.37
N GLU A 101 12.10 -7.71 12.42
CA GLU A 101 11.75 -8.01 11.03
C GLU A 101 12.94 -7.78 10.08
N SER A 102 14.09 -7.34 10.60
CA SER A 102 15.29 -7.00 9.81
C SER A 102 15.02 -5.97 8.71
N ILE A 103 14.26 -4.91 9.04
CA ILE A 103 13.92 -3.84 8.10
C ILE A 103 14.89 -2.68 8.25
N THR A 104 15.41 -2.23 7.13
CA THR A 104 16.37 -1.13 7.04
C THR A 104 15.70 0.23 6.86
N GLU A 105 16.45 1.30 7.10
CA GLU A 105 16.02 2.67 6.82
C GLU A 105 15.74 2.85 5.32
N GLY A 106 16.52 2.24 4.43
CA GLY A 106 16.33 2.31 2.99
C GLY A 106 14.98 1.76 2.56
N GLU A 107 14.55 0.62 3.11
CA GLU A 107 13.24 0.03 2.84
C GLU A 107 12.10 0.93 3.34
N ILE A 108 12.26 1.56 4.52
CA ILE A 108 11.28 2.49 5.07
C ILE A 108 11.16 3.75 4.20
N VAL A 109 12.27 4.33 3.79
CA VAL A 109 12.30 5.49 2.90
C VAL A 109 11.65 5.19 1.56
N ASP A 110 11.94 4.01 0.98
CA ASP A 110 11.27 3.58 -0.27
C ASP A 110 9.75 3.44 -0.06
N ALA A 111 9.31 2.88 1.07
CA ALA A 111 7.89 2.77 1.39
C ALA A 111 7.19 4.14 1.51
N ILE A 112 7.91 5.20 1.90
CA ILE A 112 7.38 6.54 2.04
C ILE A 112 7.37 7.30 0.70
N ARG A 113 8.47 7.23 -0.06
CA ARG A 113 8.68 8.05 -1.29
C ARG A 113 7.96 7.53 -2.52
N ARG A 114 7.56 6.27 -2.55
CA ARG A 114 6.91 5.67 -3.71
C ARG A 114 5.51 6.24 -3.97
N PRO A 115 4.96 6.11 -5.18
CA PRO A 115 3.56 6.46 -5.46
C PRO A 115 2.62 5.77 -4.47
N VAL A 116 1.66 6.53 -3.91
CA VAL A 116 0.82 6.11 -2.79
C VAL A 116 1.67 5.67 -1.58
N GLY A 117 2.66 6.48 -1.23
CA GLY A 117 3.60 6.23 -0.13
C GLY A 117 2.95 6.18 1.25
N ALA A 118 3.71 5.66 2.21
CA ALA A 118 3.29 5.64 3.60
C ALA A 118 3.30 7.04 4.21
N LYS A 119 2.24 7.41 4.94
CA LYS A 119 2.12 8.70 5.66
C LYS A 119 1.90 8.52 7.17
N SER A 120 1.94 7.30 7.67
CA SER A 120 1.73 6.98 9.08
C SER A 120 2.54 5.75 9.47
N LEU A 121 2.65 5.48 10.77
CA LEU A 121 3.35 4.29 11.28
C LEU A 121 2.75 2.99 10.71
N ASP A 122 1.44 2.87 10.70
CA ASP A 122 0.75 1.70 10.12
C ASP A 122 0.89 1.66 8.59
N GLY A 123 1.01 2.82 7.95
CA GLY A 123 1.32 2.90 6.53
C GLY A 123 2.67 2.27 6.19
N VAL A 124 3.70 2.52 6.98
CA VAL A 124 5.02 1.88 6.87
C VAL A 124 4.94 0.39 7.20
N LYS A 125 4.30 0.06 8.32
CA LYS A 125 4.12 -1.31 8.80
C LYS A 125 3.49 -2.23 7.75
N ARG A 126 2.44 -1.76 7.07
CA ARG A 126 1.74 -2.54 6.03
C ARG A 126 2.54 -2.72 4.75
N ARG A 127 3.56 -1.91 4.50
CA ARG A 127 4.39 -1.99 3.28
C ARG A 127 5.68 -2.77 3.46
N VAL A 128 6.35 -2.59 4.60
CA VAL A 128 7.67 -3.19 4.86
C VAL A 128 7.75 -3.98 6.16
N ARG A 129 6.63 -4.17 6.87
CA ARG A 129 6.52 -4.95 8.11
C ARG A 129 7.26 -4.35 9.33
N ALA A 130 7.85 -3.15 9.24
CA ALA A 130 8.43 -2.50 10.41
C ALA A 130 7.37 -2.31 11.50
N GLY A 131 7.61 -2.86 12.69
CA GLY A 131 6.65 -2.87 13.80
C GLY A 131 5.73 -4.10 13.88
N MET A 132 5.82 -5.06 12.94
CA MET A 132 5.02 -6.31 12.98
C MET A 132 5.68 -7.43 13.78
N GLY A 133 6.94 -7.28 14.16
CA GLY A 133 7.67 -8.31 14.90
C GLY A 133 7.19 -8.46 16.33
N ARG A 134 7.77 -9.40 17.06
CA ARG A 134 7.36 -9.80 18.42
C ARG A 134 7.32 -8.66 19.45
N CYS A 135 8.09 -7.59 19.26
CA CYS A 135 8.06 -6.42 20.15
C CYS A 135 6.91 -5.44 19.86
N GLN A 136 6.12 -5.68 18.80
CA GLN A 136 4.96 -4.87 18.40
C GLN A 136 5.27 -3.36 18.37
N ALA A 137 6.35 -3.01 17.65
CA ALA A 137 6.86 -1.64 17.46
C ALA A 137 7.50 -0.97 18.70
N GLY A 138 7.58 -1.65 19.84
CA GLY A 138 8.08 -1.07 21.09
C GLY A 138 9.48 -0.44 21.02
N PHE A 139 10.32 -0.84 20.07
CA PHE A 139 11.68 -0.29 19.90
C PHE A 139 11.85 0.54 18.62
N CYS A 140 11.17 0.19 17.54
CA CYS A 140 11.42 0.84 16.25
C CYS A 140 10.54 2.06 15.99
N SER A 141 9.38 2.20 16.68
CA SER A 141 8.44 3.29 16.39
C SER A 141 9.03 4.69 16.51
N PRO A 142 9.84 5.06 17.52
CA PRO A 142 10.42 6.40 17.57
C PRO A 142 11.28 6.69 16.33
N ARG A 143 12.10 5.72 15.93
CA ARG A 143 12.95 5.88 14.74
C ARG A 143 12.15 5.93 13.44
N VAL A 144 11.08 5.15 13.33
CA VAL A 144 10.16 5.21 12.17
C VAL A 144 9.45 6.56 12.11
N MET A 145 9.06 7.14 13.26
CA MET A 145 8.48 8.48 13.35
C MET A 145 9.47 9.56 12.88
N GLU A 146 10.73 9.51 13.32
CA GLU A 146 11.78 10.43 12.87
C GLU A 146 11.96 10.37 11.35
N ILE A 147 12.00 9.15 10.77
CA ILE A 147 12.13 8.95 9.33
C ILE A 147 10.90 9.50 8.60
N LEU A 148 9.69 9.20 9.08
CA LEU A 148 8.45 9.72 8.50
C LEU A 148 8.44 11.26 8.52
N ALA A 149 8.72 11.88 9.67
CA ALA A 149 8.74 13.34 9.81
C ALA A 149 9.73 13.97 8.83
N ARG A 150 10.95 13.43 8.76
CA ARG A 150 11.98 13.88 7.82
C ARG A 150 11.54 13.77 6.36
N GLU A 151 11.00 12.63 5.96
CA GLU A 151 10.64 12.36 4.57
C GLU A 151 9.36 13.09 4.11
N LEU A 152 8.45 13.37 5.05
CA LEU A 152 7.20 14.10 4.79
C LEU A 152 7.35 15.61 5.01
N HIS A 153 8.49 16.07 5.56
CA HIS A 153 8.76 17.46 5.90
C HIS A 153 7.73 18.07 6.86
N VAL A 154 7.37 17.31 7.89
CA VAL A 154 6.43 17.71 8.95
C VAL A 154 7.09 17.57 10.32
N ASP A 155 6.49 18.19 11.36
CA ASP A 155 6.93 17.96 12.74
C ASP A 155 6.63 16.52 13.19
N GLN A 156 7.47 15.99 14.05
CA GLN A 156 7.29 14.62 14.55
C GLN A 156 5.97 14.43 15.31
N SER A 157 5.45 15.48 15.94
CA SER A 157 4.15 15.48 16.61
C SER A 157 2.95 15.32 15.67
N GLU A 158 3.14 15.58 14.37
CA GLU A 158 2.13 15.39 13.34
C GLU A 158 2.05 13.96 12.81
N ILE A 159 3.04 13.12 13.16
CA ILE A 159 3.04 11.72 12.74
C ILE A 159 2.03 10.91 13.55
N THR A 160 1.05 10.38 12.87
CA THR A 160 -0.02 9.57 13.47
C THR A 160 0.24 8.08 13.34
N LYS A 161 -0.45 7.30 14.16
CA LYS A 161 -0.39 5.82 14.07
C LYS A 161 -1.06 5.30 12.80
N CYS A 162 -2.29 5.71 12.53
CA CYS A 162 -3.13 5.16 11.46
C CYS A 162 -3.48 6.17 10.35
N GLY A 163 -3.17 7.44 10.52
CA GLY A 163 -3.66 8.56 9.73
C GLY A 163 -4.85 9.27 10.42
N GLY A 164 -5.32 10.36 9.82
CA GLY A 164 -6.35 11.20 10.43
C GLY A 164 -5.88 11.85 11.74
N GLN A 165 -6.73 11.83 12.74
CA GLN A 165 -6.46 12.41 14.07
C GLN A 165 -6.00 11.37 15.12
N SER A 166 -5.63 10.16 14.70
CA SER A 166 -5.26 9.07 15.62
C SER A 166 -3.76 8.97 15.88
#